data_fc86e0442b6e76d4a727e1c67bf85f0c
#
_entry.id   fc86e0442b6e76d4a727e1c67bf85f0c
#
_cell.length_a   1.000
_cell.length_b   1.000
_cell.length_c   1.000
_cell.angle_alpha   90.00
_cell.angle_beta   90.00
_cell.angle_gamma   90.00
#
_symmetry.space_group_name_H-M   'P 1'
#
loop_
_entity.id
_entity.type
_entity.pdbx_description
1 polymer ?
#
loop_
_entity_poly.entity_id
_entity_poly.type
_entity_poly.pdbx_seq_one_letter_code
_entity_poly.pdbx_strand_id
1 'polypeptide(L)'
;MSLYAQRGVSAQKEEVHAAIKKLDQGLYPNAFCKMYPDTIGNDANWVNIMHADGAGTKSILAYMYWKETGDISVWEGIAQDAVAMNLDDLLCVGVYNNILFSSTIDRNKNRIPGEVLEAVINGTQSFFNTLAQYGVHIQYLGGETADVGDVVRTIAVNGTMMARWPKQKLITNDNIGANQVIVGFASSGQTVYENSYNSGLGSNGLTSARHDVLSKWYASQFPETFEPSLDEKVVYIGKYRNTDTLTVNGTAHEVGKLLLSPTRTYAPLMKVLLEQHFDDLYGVIHCSGGGQTKCMKYLPQPLRVIKDNLFNPPPIFDAIQAASGANAQEMYQVFNMGHRLEIFTNEQAAPALIQAAQQLGIDAQIVGYTEAATTSELLLKGSFGTVLYQY
;
A
#
# COMPACT_ATOMS: atom_id res chain seq x y z
N MET A 1 7.47 14.85 -20.23
CA MET A 1 7.45 13.54 -19.52
C MET A 1 7.66 13.83 -18.04
N SER A 2 6.80 13.31 -17.14
CA SER A 2 6.94 13.57 -15.69
C SER A 2 8.25 12.97 -15.15
N LEU A 3 8.73 13.45 -13.99
CA LEU A 3 9.91 12.88 -13.32
C LEU A 3 9.67 11.40 -12.97
N TYR A 4 8.42 11.04 -12.65
CA TYR A 4 8.03 9.66 -12.37
C TYR A 4 8.34 8.74 -13.57
N ALA A 5 7.93 9.13 -14.78
CA ALA A 5 8.18 8.37 -16.00
C ALA A 5 9.67 8.38 -16.42
N GLN A 6 10.39 9.50 -16.23
CA GLN A 6 11.82 9.59 -16.51
C GLN A 6 12.67 8.63 -15.65
N ARG A 7 12.16 8.23 -14.48
CA ARG A 7 12.78 7.26 -13.56
C ARG A 7 12.36 5.81 -13.83
N GLY A 8 11.73 5.55 -14.98
CA GLY A 8 11.37 4.19 -15.40
C GLY A 8 10.18 3.60 -14.66
N VAL A 9 9.28 4.43 -14.13
CA VAL A 9 8.06 3.97 -13.44
C VAL A 9 6.80 4.40 -14.18
N SER A 10 5.79 3.54 -14.19
CA SER A 10 4.47 3.82 -14.76
C SER A 10 3.40 3.72 -13.67
N ALA A 11 2.60 4.77 -13.51
CA ALA A 11 1.44 4.76 -12.63
C ALA A 11 0.29 3.87 -13.17
N GLN A 12 0.20 3.72 -14.49
CA GLN A 12 -0.88 3.00 -15.16
C GLN A 12 -0.55 1.53 -15.44
N LYS A 13 0.76 1.16 -15.45
CA LYS A 13 1.23 -0.21 -15.74
C LYS A 13 0.63 -0.80 -17.04
N GLU A 14 0.50 0.01 -18.09
CA GLU A 14 -0.16 -0.36 -19.35
C GLU A 14 0.38 -1.65 -19.98
N GLU A 15 1.72 -1.81 -19.98
CA GLU A 15 2.37 -3.02 -20.50
C GLU A 15 1.96 -4.29 -19.75
N VAL A 16 1.85 -4.20 -18.41
CA VAL A 16 1.40 -5.31 -17.57
C VAL A 16 -0.06 -5.63 -17.88
N HIS A 17 -0.93 -4.61 -17.95
CA HIS A 17 -2.33 -4.81 -18.30
C HIS A 17 -2.51 -5.43 -19.69
N ALA A 18 -1.72 -5.00 -20.68
CA ALA A 18 -1.73 -5.60 -22.01
C ALA A 18 -1.30 -7.08 -21.97
N ALA A 19 -0.27 -7.40 -21.20
CA ALA A 19 0.25 -8.77 -21.07
C ALA A 19 -0.76 -9.72 -20.40
N ILE A 20 -1.47 -9.26 -19.36
CA ILE A 20 -2.42 -10.11 -18.62
C ILE A 20 -3.85 -10.12 -19.19
N LYS A 21 -4.16 -9.27 -20.17
CA LYS A 21 -5.53 -9.12 -20.73
C LYS A 21 -6.15 -10.42 -21.22
N LYS A 22 -5.32 -11.38 -21.70
CA LYS A 22 -5.77 -12.67 -22.22
C LYS A 22 -5.78 -13.77 -21.17
N LEU A 23 -5.34 -13.49 -19.94
CA LEU A 23 -5.33 -14.49 -18.89
C LEU A 23 -6.73 -14.60 -18.27
N ASP A 24 -7.03 -15.79 -17.78
CA ASP A 24 -8.24 -16.03 -16.98
C ASP A 24 -8.34 -15.04 -15.83
N GLN A 25 -9.50 -14.41 -15.64
CA GLN A 25 -9.75 -13.42 -14.60
C GLN A 25 -10.21 -14.03 -13.27
N GLY A 26 -10.36 -15.36 -13.21
CA GLY A 26 -10.89 -16.06 -12.03
C GLY A 26 -12.41 -16.02 -11.93
N LEU A 27 -12.94 -16.46 -10.78
CA LEU A 27 -14.39 -16.59 -10.56
C LEU A 27 -15.13 -15.24 -10.49
N TYR A 28 -14.44 -14.18 -10.02
CA TYR A 28 -15.05 -12.88 -9.75
C TYR A 28 -14.17 -11.76 -10.36
N PRO A 29 -14.43 -11.36 -11.62
CA PRO A 29 -13.57 -10.41 -12.34
C PRO A 29 -13.42 -9.03 -11.68
N ASN A 30 -14.43 -8.57 -10.94
CA ASN A 30 -14.41 -7.28 -10.25
C ASN A 30 -13.79 -7.35 -8.84
N ALA A 31 -13.46 -8.55 -8.34
CA ALA A 31 -12.84 -8.69 -7.04
C ALA A 31 -11.40 -8.16 -7.03
N PHE A 32 -10.97 -7.64 -5.89
CA PHE A 32 -9.65 -7.04 -5.75
C PHE A 32 -8.51 -8.05 -5.96
N CYS A 33 -8.68 -9.27 -5.46
CA CYS A 33 -7.78 -10.39 -5.69
C CYS A 33 -8.42 -11.46 -6.57
N LYS A 34 -7.61 -12.12 -7.38
CA LYS A 34 -8.05 -13.23 -8.21
C LYS A 34 -8.37 -14.46 -7.37
N MET A 35 -9.52 -15.08 -7.63
CA MET A 35 -10.01 -16.24 -6.88
C MET A 35 -10.30 -17.41 -7.80
N TYR A 36 -9.97 -18.59 -7.34
CA TYR A 36 -10.19 -19.85 -8.07
C TYR A 36 -11.04 -20.83 -7.26
N PRO A 37 -11.70 -21.81 -7.93
CA PRO A 37 -12.33 -22.92 -7.23
C PRO A 37 -11.38 -23.56 -6.22
N ASP A 38 -11.91 -24.08 -5.12
CA ASP A 38 -11.11 -24.74 -4.10
C ASP A 38 -10.54 -26.07 -4.60
N THR A 39 -9.38 -26.01 -5.24
CA THR A 39 -8.65 -27.18 -5.73
C THR A 39 -7.89 -27.91 -4.62
N ILE A 40 -7.67 -27.27 -3.47
CA ILE A 40 -6.94 -27.83 -2.34
C ILE A 40 -7.85 -28.69 -1.47
N GLY A 41 -9.02 -28.16 -1.10
CA GLY A 41 -10.00 -28.86 -0.26
C GLY A 41 -11.09 -29.55 -1.05
N ASN A 42 -11.20 -29.30 -2.36
CA ASN A 42 -12.20 -29.83 -3.26
C ASN A 42 -13.65 -29.60 -2.76
N ASP A 43 -13.90 -28.41 -2.22
CA ASP A 43 -15.22 -27.99 -1.71
C ASP A 43 -15.79 -26.86 -2.58
N ALA A 44 -16.94 -27.12 -3.21
CA ALA A 44 -17.61 -26.15 -4.10
C ALA A 44 -18.03 -24.83 -3.41
N ASN A 45 -18.13 -24.81 -2.07
CA ASN A 45 -18.50 -23.64 -1.28
C ASN A 45 -17.29 -22.76 -0.89
N TRP A 46 -16.07 -23.16 -1.27
CA TRP A 46 -14.83 -22.47 -0.92
C TRP A 46 -14.10 -22.00 -2.17
N VAL A 47 -13.14 -21.11 -1.97
CA VAL A 47 -12.20 -20.65 -2.98
C VAL A 47 -10.76 -20.73 -2.46
N ASN A 48 -9.82 -20.81 -3.37
CA ASN A 48 -8.40 -20.58 -3.10
C ASN A 48 -8.02 -19.19 -3.61
N ILE A 49 -7.27 -18.46 -2.79
CA ILE A 49 -6.75 -17.12 -3.08
C ILE A 49 -5.25 -17.15 -2.80
N MET A 50 -4.46 -16.66 -3.74
CA MET A 50 -3.02 -16.51 -3.60
C MET A 50 -2.61 -15.13 -4.07
N HIS A 51 -1.82 -14.44 -3.28
CA HIS A 51 -1.33 -13.10 -3.58
C HIS A 51 0.17 -13.01 -3.32
N ALA A 52 0.91 -12.31 -4.18
CA ALA A 52 2.34 -12.09 -4.05
C ALA A 52 2.65 -10.60 -4.27
N ASP A 53 3.32 -9.99 -3.32
CA ASP A 53 3.81 -8.61 -3.36
C ASP A 53 5.02 -8.47 -2.43
N GLY A 54 5.62 -7.28 -2.36
CA GLY A 54 6.79 -7.03 -1.53
C GLY A 54 6.97 -5.58 -1.12
N ALA A 55 8.03 -5.34 -0.34
CA ALA A 55 8.40 -4.00 0.12
C ALA A 55 8.88 -3.09 -1.02
N GLY A 56 9.27 -3.66 -2.15
CA GLY A 56 9.72 -2.94 -3.33
C GLY A 56 10.94 -2.05 -3.04
N THR A 57 10.95 -0.87 -3.65
CA THR A 57 12.06 0.08 -3.57
C THR A 57 12.26 0.67 -2.17
N LYS A 58 11.32 0.50 -1.25
CA LYS A 58 11.47 0.95 0.14
C LYS A 58 12.65 0.27 0.84
N SER A 59 12.98 -0.96 0.46
CA SER A 59 14.20 -1.66 0.92
C SER A 59 15.49 -0.88 0.64
N ILE A 60 15.55 -0.09 -0.44
CA ILE A 60 16.69 0.79 -0.75
C ILE A 60 16.77 1.95 0.25
N LEU A 61 15.64 2.52 0.64
CA LEU A 61 15.60 3.57 1.67
C LEU A 61 16.09 3.04 3.02
N ALA A 62 15.66 1.83 3.40
CA ALA A 62 16.15 1.17 4.62
C ALA A 62 17.66 0.93 4.56
N TYR A 63 18.18 0.48 3.41
CA TYR A 63 19.62 0.33 3.19
C TYR A 63 20.38 1.64 3.40
N MET A 64 19.93 2.73 2.78
CA MET A 64 20.55 4.05 2.90
C MET A 64 20.52 4.57 4.34
N TYR A 65 19.35 4.48 4.99
CA TYR A 65 19.18 4.94 6.37
C TYR A 65 20.03 4.14 7.34
N TRP A 66 19.99 2.81 7.25
CA TRP A 66 20.83 1.92 8.08
C TRP A 66 22.33 2.18 7.88
N LYS A 67 22.78 2.34 6.63
CA LYS A 67 24.20 2.66 6.35
C LYS A 67 24.64 4.01 6.91
N GLU A 68 23.74 4.99 6.94
CA GLU A 68 24.04 6.33 7.45
C GLU A 68 24.01 6.39 8.99
N THR A 69 23.08 5.66 9.63
CA THR A 69 22.78 5.80 11.06
C THR A 69 23.19 4.60 11.91
N GLY A 70 23.37 3.43 11.31
CA GLY A 70 23.55 2.15 12.00
C GLY A 70 22.26 1.54 12.57
N ASP A 71 21.09 2.17 12.38
CA ASP A 71 19.83 1.69 12.95
C ASP A 71 19.28 0.49 12.18
N ILE A 72 19.50 -0.71 12.74
CA ILE A 72 19.06 -1.99 12.16
C ILE A 72 17.54 -2.17 12.25
N SER A 73 16.85 -1.47 13.15
CA SER A 73 15.41 -1.65 13.38
C SER A 73 14.52 -1.29 12.17
N VAL A 74 15.05 -0.49 11.24
CA VAL A 74 14.32 -0.12 10.00
C VAL A 74 13.97 -1.33 9.13
N TRP A 75 14.69 -2.44 9.28
CA TRP A 75 14.45 -3.67 8.54
C TRP A 75 13.22 -4.45 9.03
N GLU A 76 12.82 -4.27 10.29
CA GLU A 76 11.53 -4.77 10.79
C GLU A 76 10.36 -4.08 10.07
N GLY A 77 10.52 -2.77 9.78
CA GLY A 77 9.56 -2.02 8.97
C GLY A 77 9.44 -2.56 7.53
N ILE A 78 10.56 -2.97 6.92
CA ILE A 78 10.56 -3.60 5.59
C ILE A 78 9.85 -4.96 5.60
N ALA A 79 10.02 -5.74 6.67
CA ALA A 79 9.29 -6.98 6.87
C ALA A 79 7.77 -6.72 6.93
N GLN A 80 7.35 -5.72 7.72
CA GLN A 80 5.95 -5.28 7.79
C GLN A 80 5.43 -4.81 6.42
N ASP A 81 6.23 -4.08 5.65
CA ASP A 81 5.84 -3.63 4.30
C ASP A 81 5.52 -4.81 3.39
N ALA A 82 6.38 -5.84 3.35
CA ALA A 82 6.15 -7.02 2.53
C ALA A 82 4.89 -7.80 2.94
N VAL A 83 4.60 -7.85 4.25
CA VAL A 83 3.39 -8.47 4.79
C VAL A 83 2.15 -7.63 4.46
N ALA A 84 2.16 -6.33 4.78
CA ALA A 84 1.00 -5.46 4.64
C ALA A 84 0.54 -5.30 3.19
N MET A 85 1.46 -5.27 2.22
CA MET A 85 1.12 -5.19 0.80
C MET A 85 0.36 -6.42 0.30
N ASN A 86 0.63 -7.60 0.85
CA ASN A 86 -0.11 -8.83 0.57
C ASN A 86 -1.41 -8.91 1.36
N LEU A 87 -1.34 -8.64 2.66
CA LEU A 87 -2.46 -8.81 3.58
C LEU A 87 -3.61 -7.86 3.23
N ASP A 88 -3.31 -6.56 3.02
CA ASP A 88 -4.35 -5.56 2.79
C ASP A 88 -5.08 -5.78 1.45
N ASP A 89 -4.45 -6.41 0.46
CA ASP A 89 -5.12 -6.84 -0.77
C ASP A 89 -6.07 -8.04 -0.52
N LEU A 90 -5.68 -8.98 0.37
CA LEU A 90 -6.57 -10.07 0.80
C LEU A 90 -7.76 -9.56 1.63
N LEU A 91 -7.56 -8.53 2.47
CA LEU A 91 -8.66 -7.89 3.21
C LEU A 91 -9.76 -7.35 2.29
N CYS A 92 -9.37 -6.85 1.10
CA CYS A 92 -10.31 -6.33 0.11
C CYS A 92 -11.27 -7.38 -0.45
N VAL A 93 -10.95 -8.66 -0.30
CA VAL A 93 -11.84 -9.76 -0.68
C VAL A 93 -12.45 -10.50 0.52
N GLY A 94 -12.33 -9.92 1.73
CA GLY A 94 -12.93 -10.44 2.95
C GLY A 94 -12.06 -11.43 3.73
N VAL A 95 -10.82 -11.68 3.30
CA VAL A 95 -9.90 -12.62 3.96
C VAL A 95 -9.08 -11.88 5.01
N TYR A 96 -9.21 -12.24 6.27
CA TYR A 96 -8.50 -11.61 7.39
C TYR A 96 -7.83 -12.60 8.34
N ASN A 97 -8.04 -13.92 8.17
CA ASN A 97 -7.58 -14.93 9.10
C ASN A 97 -7.24 -16.25 8.39
N ASN A 98 -6.57 -17.18 9.10
CA ASN A 98 -6.17 -18.47 8.57
C ASN A 98 -5.33 -18.37 7.27
N ILE A 99 -4.39 -17.44 7.26
CA ILE A 99 -3.54 -17.13 6.14
C ILE A 99 -2.19 -17.83 6.29
N LEU A 100 -1.70 -18.42 5.23
CA LEU A 100 -0.35 -18.96 5.12
C LEU A 100 0.56 -17.92 4.44
N PHE A 101 1.76 -17.70 4.98
CA PHE A 101 2.73 -16.76 4.43
C PHE A 101 4.08 -17.45 4.19
N SER A 102 4.66 -17.19 3.03
CA SER A 102 6.03 -17.57 2.67
C SER A 102 6.77 -16.35 2.17
N SER A 103 8.01 -16.13 2.62
CA SER A 103 8.85 -15.01 2.19
C SER A 103 9.85 -15.42 1.12
N THR A 104 10.23 -14.46 0.26
CA THR A 104 11.34 -14.60 -0.67
C THR A 104 12.25 -13.39 -0.51
N ILE A 105 13.51 -13.63 -0.13
CA ILE A 105 14.49 -12.58 0.13
C ILE A 105 15.68 -12.80 -0.78
N ASP A 106 15.85 -11.89 -1.75
CA ASP A 106 16.99 -11.86 -2.66
C ASP A 106 17.97 -10.78 -2.22
N ARG A 107 19.24 -11.12 -2.00
CA ARG A 107 20.22 -10.13 -1.54
C ARG A 107 21.53 -10.15 -2.31
N ASN A 108 22.22 -9.02 -2.28
CA ASN A 108 23.65 -8.96 -2.52
C ASN A 108 24.39 -9.16 -1.20
N LYS A 109 24.95 -10.36 -0.98
CA LYS A 109 25.62 -10.75 0.25
C LYS A 109 26.79 -9.84 0.63
N ASN A 110 27.48 -9.24 -0.36
CA ASN A 110 28.59 -8.32 -0.12
C ASN A 110 28.14 -6.98 0.51
N ARG A 111 26.82 -6.66 0.47
CA ARG A 111 26.25 -5.41 0.97
C ARG A 111 25.29 -5.62 2.13
N ILE A 112 24.64 -6.77 2.17
CA ILE A 112 23.60 -7.13 3.13
C ILE A 112 24.08 -8.30 3.99
N PRO A 113 24.56 -8.05 5.20
CA PRO A 113 25.02 -9.09 6.13
C PRO A 113 23.87 -9.88 6.75
N GLY A 114 24.23 -10.96 7.48
CA GLY A 114 23.23 -11.86 8.11
C GLY A 114 22.32 -11.17 9.13
N GLU A 115 22.80 -10.16 9.84
CA GLU A 115 22.02 -9.38 10.81
C GLU A 115 20.78 -8.68 10.18
N VAL A 116 20.90 -8.25 8.92
CA VAL A 116 19.75 -7.68 8.18
C VAL A 116 18.71 -8.75 7.88
N LEU A 117 19.15 -9.97 7.48
CA LEU A 117 18.23 -11.09 7.27
C LEU A 117 17.52 -11.48 8.58
N GLU A 118 18.29 -11.52 9.67
CA GLU A 118 17.73 -11.80 11.00
C GLU A 118 16.67 -10.77 11.38
N ALA A 119 16.94 -9.48 11.19
CA ALA A 119 15.98 -8.41 11.46
C ALA A 119 14.71 -8.52 10.60
N VAL A 120 14.81 -8.85 9.31
CA VAL A 120 13.65 -9.05 8.44
C VAL A 120 12.83 -10.28 8.85
N ILE A 121 13.47 -11.41 9.11
CA ILE A 121 12.78 -12.67 9.47
C ILE A 121 12.10 -12.53 10.83
N ASN A 122 12.83 -12.02 11.84
CA ASN A 122 12.30 -11.80 13.18
C ASN A 122 11.21 -10.72 13.18
N GLY A 123 11.39 -9.65 12.40
CA GLY A 123 10.39 -8.60 12.19
C GLY A 123 9.08 -9.14 11.61
N THR A 124 9.16 -10.07 10.66
CA THR A 124 7.98 -10.74 10.10
C THR A 124 7.22 -11.51 11.18
N GLN A 125 7.91 -12.33 11.98
CA GLN A 125 7.28 -13.11 13.06
C GLN A 125 6.72 -12.19 14.15
N SER A 126 7.45 -11.14 14.53
CA SER A 126 7.01 -10.17 15.54
C SER A 126 5.74 -9.46 15.09
N PHE A 127 5.65 -9.08 13.81
CA PHE A 127 4.45 -8.44 13.27
C PHE A 127 3.25 -9.39 13.27
N PHE A 128 3.43 -10.68 12.93
CA PHE A 128 2.35 -11.68 13.06
C PHE A 128 1.90 -11.86 14.50
N ASN A 129 2.83 -11.86 15.45
CA ASN A 129 2.48 -11.93 16.88
C ASN A 129 1.67 -10.71 17.33
N THR A 130 1.97 -9.53 16.81
CA THR A 130 1.19 -8.31 17.06
C THR A 130 -0.22 -8.45 16.49
N LEU A 131 -0.36 -8.88 15.23
CA LEU A 131 -1.68 -9.07 14.60
C LEU A 131 -2.53 -10.14 15.29
N ALA A 132 -1.90 -11.20 15.81
CA ALA A 132 -2.59 -12.26 16.55
C ALA A 132 -3.28 -11.74 17.82
N GLN A 133 -2.75 -10.68 18.47
CA GLN A 133 -3.40 -10.03 19.63
C GLN A 133 -4.74 -9.39 19.26
N TYR A 134 -4.92 -9.06 17.98
CA TYR A 134 -6.17 -8.51 17.42
C TYR A 134 -7.03 -9.58 16.71
N GLY A 135 -6.66 -10.87 16.86
CA GLY A 135 -7.39 -12.00 16.30
C GLY A 135 -7.18 -12.22 14.79
N VAL A 136 -6.09 -11.70 14.25
CA VAL A 136 -5.64 -11.94 12.86
C VAL A 136 -4.47 -12.91 12.91
N HIS A 137 -4.70 -14.15 12.48
CA HIS A 137 -3.70 -15.21 12.56
C HIS A 137 -3.12 -15.55 11.19
N ILE A 138 -1.79 -15.36 11.08
CA ILE A 138 -1.01 -15.66 9.89
C ILE A 138 0.07 -16.66 10.29
N GLN A 139 0.15 -17.76 9.56
CA GLN A 139 1.17 -18.79 9.81
C GLN A 139 2.37 -18.56 8.91
N TYR A 140 3.53 -18.31 9.51
CA TYR A 140 4.80 -18.21 8.77
C TYR A 140 5.32 -19.60 8.43
N LEU A 141 5.44 -19.91 7.15
CA LEU A 141 5.91 -21.21 6.65
C LEU A 141 7.39 -21.18 6.21
N GLY A 142 8.11 -20.13 6.59
CA GLY A 142 9.48 -19.91 6.11
C GLY A 142 9.50 -19.29 4.72
N GLY A 143 10.46 -19.69 3.90
CA GLY A 143 10.63 -19.14 2.56
C GLY A 143 12.00 -19.45 1.98
N GLU A 144 12.40 -18.68 0.96
CA GLU A 144 13.70 -18.76 0.30
C GLU A 144 14.53 -17.51 0.57
N THR A 145 15.83 -17.68 0.78
CA THR A 145 16.81 -16.58 0.81
C THR A 145 17.92 -16.89 -0.18
N ALA A 146 18.07 -16.06 -1.22
CA ALA A 146 19.06 -16.25 -2.27
C ALA A 146 20.14 -15.17 -2.28
N ASP A 147 21.41 -15.60 -2.38
CA ASP A 147 22.56 -14.72 -2.56
C ASP A 147 22.77 -14.47 -4.07
N VAL A 148 22.13 -13.44 -4.62
CA VAL A 148 22.02 -13.17 -6.06
C VAL A 148 22.50 -11.76 -6.43
N GLY A 149 23.69 -11.39 -5.97
CA GLY A 149 24.27 -10.05 -6.14
C GLY A 149 24.39 -9.57 -7.60
N ASP A 150 24.38 -10.47 -8.56
CA ASP A 150 24.37 -10.13 -10.00
C ASP A 150 22.97 -9.74 -10.49
N VAL A 151 21.92 -10.12 -9.76
CA VAL A 151 20.52 -9.83 -10.09
C VAL A 151 20.00 -8.63 -9.29
N VAL A 152 20.29 -8.58 -7.98
CA VAL A 152 19.86 -7.50 -7.09
C VAL A 152 21.05 -6.72 -6.55
N ARG A 153 20.97 -5.39 -6.55
CA ARG A 153 22.07 -4.52 -6.09
C ARG A 153 22.21 -4.47 -4.57
N THR A 154 21.10 -4.51 -3.87
CA THR A 154 21.03 -4.50 -2.41
C THR A 154 20.22 -5.69 -1.92
N ILE A 155 18.92 -5.52 -1.73
CA ILE A 155 18.00 -6.53 -1.25
C ILE A 155 16.60 -6.33 -1.84
N ALA A 156 15.90 -7.42 -2.14
CA ALA A 156 14.47 -7.44 -2.39
C ALA A 156 13.80 -8.33 -1.34
N VAL A 157 12.74 -7.83 -0.70
CA VAL A 157 11.97 -8.54 0.32
C VAL A 157 10.54 -8.67 -0.18
N ASN A 158 10.14 -9.89 -0.49
CA ASN A 158 8.83 -10.22 -1.03
C ASN A 158 8.15 -11.27 -0.16
N GLY A 159 6.84 -11.39 -0.33
CA GLY A 159 6.04 -12.42 0.31
C GLY A 159 4.95 -12.94 -0.59
N THR A 160 4.50 -14.14 -0.27
CA THR A 160 3.33 -14.75 -0.89
C THR A 160 2.39 -15.19 0.21
N MET A 161 1.14 -14.76 0.11
CA MET A 161 0.06 -15.19 1.00
C MET A 161 -0.90 -16.13 0.27
N MET A 162 -1.39 -17.12 0.99
CA MET A 162 -2.38 -18.05 0.52
C MET A 162 -3.48 -18.18 1.56
N ALA A 163 -4.74 -18.21 1.11
CA ALA A 163 -5.89 -18.50 1.92
C ALA A 163 -6.87 -19.41 1.19
N ARG A 164 -7.54 -20.27 1.97
CA ARG A 164 -8.74 -20.99 1.58
C ARG A 164 -9.91 -20.34 2.31
N TRP A 165 -10.93 -19.85 1.56
CA TRP A 165 -11.96 -19.00 2.15
C TRP A 165 -13.36 -19.37 1.68
N PRO A 166 -14.41 -19.29 2.55
CA PRO A 166 -15.78 -19.62 2.16
C PRO A 166 -16.38 -18.54 1.22
N LYS A 167 -17.02 -18.97 0.15
CA LYS A 167 -17.63 -18.09 -0.86
C LYS A 167 -18.62 -17.09 -0.28
N GLN A 168 -19.38 -17.50 0.73
CA GLN A 168 -20.39 -16.65 1.39
C GLN A 168 -19.81 -15.49 2.21
N LYS A 169 -18.46 -15.47 2.43
CA LYS A 169 -17.74 -14.41 3.15
C LYS A 169 -16.83 -13.59 2.23
N LEU A 170 -17.06 -13.66 0.91
CA LEU A 170 -16.28 -12.92 -0.07
C LEU A 170 -16.86 -11.54 -0.33
N ILE A 171 -15.98 -10.56 -0.49
CA ILE A 171 -16.30 -9.27 -1.08
C ILE A 171 -15.79 -9.30 -2.51
N THR A 172 -16.70 -9.06 -3.48
CA THR A 172 -16.38 -9.16 -4.92
C THR A 172 -16.44 -7.83 -5.64
N ASN A 173 -16.82 -6.76 -4.94
CA ASN A 173 -17.09 -5.41 -5.46
C ASN A 173 -18.29 -5.33 -6.42
N ASP A 174 -18.98 -6.44 -6.68
CA ASP A 174 -20.16 -6.46 -7.57
C ASP A 174 -21.34 -5.64 -7.03
N ASN A 175 -21.34 -5.33 -5.72
CA ASN A 175 -22.36 -4.53 -5.05
C ASN A 175 -22.05 -3.01 -5.07
N ILE A 176 -20.93 -2.59 -5.65
CA ILE A 176 -20.66 -1.16 -5.84
C ILE A 176 -21.67 -0.60 -6.87
N GLY A 177 -22.41 0.43 -6.46
CA GLY A 177 -23.48 1.02 -7.26
C GLY A 177 -23.62 2.52 -7.04
N ALA A 178 -24.62 3.13 -7.68
CA ALA A 178 -24.93 4.55 -7.50
C ALA A 178 -25.58 4.81 -6.12
N ASN A 179 -25.49 6.07 -5.65
CA ASN A 179 -26.06 6.54 -4.38
C ASN A 179 -25.45 5.85 -3.14
N GLN A 180 -24.21 5.45 -3.22
CA GLN A 180 -23.43 4.95 -2.09
C GLN A 180 -22.48 6.05 -1.62
N VAL A 181 -22.10 5.99 -0.34
CA VAL A 181 -21.02 6.80 0.23
C VAL A 181 -19.72 6.01 0.28
N ILE A 182 -18.60 6.70 0.29
CA ILE A 182 -17.27 6.12 0.37
C ILE A 182 -16.66 6.53 1.70
N VAL A 183 -16.40 5.58 2.57
CA VAL A 183 -15.68 5.81 3.82
C VAL A 183 -14.19 5.56 3.56
N GLY A 184 -13.38 6.60 3.74
CA GLY A 184 -11.92 6.53 3.66
C GLY A 184 -11.30 6.38 5.06
N PHE A 185 -10.25 5.57 5.16
CA PHE A 185 -9.51 5.31 6.40
C PHE A 185 -8.09 5.84 6.28
N ALA A 186 -7.68 6.69 7.23
CA ALA A 186 -6.41 7.38 7.22
C ALA A 186 -5.22 6.42 7.16
N SER A 187 -4.24 6.76 6.34
CA SER A 187 -2.96 6.04 6.26
C SER A 187 -1.94 6.56 7.29
N SER A 188 -2.09 7.78 7.80
CA SER A 188 -1.19 8.45 8.73
C SER A 188 -1.72 8.49 10.17
N GLY A 189 -0.90 8.96 11.11
CA GLY A 189 -1.24 9.02 12.53
C GLY A 189 -0.62 7.86 13.30
N GLN A 190 -1.21 7.47 14.42
CA GLN A 190 -0.76 6.33 15.22
C GLN A 190 -1.95 5.53 15.71
N THR A 191 -2.00 4.25 15.36
CA THR A 191 -3.02 3.31 15.83
C THR A 191 -2.61 2.68 17.15
N VAL A 192 -3.56 1.98 17.81
CA VAL A 192 -3.30 1.24 19.07
C VAL A 192 -2.30 0.08 18.89
N TYR A 193 -2.02 -0.34 17.68
CA TYR A 193 -1.05 -1.40 17.35
C TYR A 193 0.21 -0.90 16.65
N GLU A 194 0.42 0.42 16.58
CA GLU A 194 1.64 1.06 16.09
C GLU A 194 2.44 1.68 17.24
N ASN A 195 3.75 1.49 17.25
CA ASN A 195 4.63 1.98 18.33
C ASN A 195 5.03 3.46 18.17
N SER A 196 4.82 4.04 16.98
CA SER A 196 5.22 5.42 16.65
C SER A 196 4.31 6.02 15.60
N TYR A 197 4.45 7.34 15.41
CA TYR A 197 3.75 8.05 14.34
C TYR A 197 4.08 7.46 12.97
N ASN A 198 3.06 7.23 12.17
CA ASN A 198 3.13 6.77 10.80
C ASN A 198 2.85 7.95 9.83
N SER A 199 3.75 8.21 8.90
CA SER A 199 3.58 9.26 7.89
C SER A 199 2.47 8.99 6.89
N GLY A 200 2.01 7.73 6.79
CA GLY A 200 0.99 7.30 5.86
C GLY A 200 1.47 7.08 4.43
N LEU A 201 2.77 7.22 4.15
CA LEU A 201 3.30 7.13 2.79
C LEU A 201 3.09 5.73 2.17
N GLY A 202 3.26 4.67 2.97
CA GLY A 202 3.18 3.29 2.49
C GLY A 202 4.40 2.90 1.65
N SER A 203 4.23 1.95 0.72
CA SER A 203 5.31 1.42 -0.13
C SER A 203 5.23 1.85 -1.59
N ASN A 204 4.14 2.49 -2.02
CA ASN A 204 3.95 2.90 -3.42
C ASN A 204 4.58 4.25 -3.73
N GLY A 205 5.05 4.42 -4.97
CA GLY A 205 5.62 5.68 -5.45
C GLY A 205 7.06 5.96 -5.01
N LEU A 206 7.63 5.15 -4.11
CA LEU A 206 8.95 5.39 -3.50
C LEU A 206 10.12 5.25 -4.47
N THR A 207 9.98 4.57 -5.59
CA THR A 207 11.00 4.56 -6.65
C THR A 207 11.30 5.98 -7.13
N SER A 208 10.29 6.84 -7.20
CA SER A 208 10.45 8.25 -7.55
C SER A 208 10.65 9.15 -6.33
N ALA A 209 9.75 9.07 -5.34
CA ALA A 209 9.70 9.98 -4.20
C ALA A 209 11.03 10.11 -3.44
N ARG A 210 11.81 9.02 -3.30
CA ARG A 210 13.13 9.05 -2.67
C ARG A 210 14.11 9.97 -3.43
N HIS A 211 14.01 10.01 -4.76
CA HIS A 211 14.82 10.90 -5.60
C HIS A 211 14.34 12.36 -5.52
N ASP A 212 13.06 12.58 -5.26
CA ASP A 212 12.51 13.92 -5.09
C ASP A 212 12.93 14.51 -3.74
N VAL A 213 12.89 13.73 -2.67
CA VAL A 213 13.10 14.21 -1.30
C VAL A 213 14.57 14.26 -0.91
N LEU A 214 15.35 13.20 -1.26
CA LEU A 214 16.71 13.04 -0.80
C LEU A 214 17.72 13.77 -1.68
N SER A 215 18.77 14.29 -1.04
CA SER A 215 19.78 15.15 -1.66
C SER A 215 20.77 14.39 -2.55
N LYS A 216 21.42 15.11 -3.47
CA LYS A 216 22.44 14.60 -4.39
C LYS A 216 23.60 13.88 -3.70
N TRP A 217 23.82 14.16 -2.42
CA TRP A 217 24.84 13.48 -1.62
C TRP A 217 24.68 11.95 -1.66
N TYR A 218 23.45 11.44 -1.69
CA TYR A 218 23.18 9.99 -1.74
C TYR A 218 23.66 9.35 -3.05
N ALA A 219 23.62 10.07 -4.15
CA ALA A 219 24.13 9.55 -5.42
C ALA A 219 25.62 9.25 -5.38
N SER A 220 26.39 10.09 -4.67
CA SER A 220 27.84 9.91 -4.52
C SER A 220 28.21 8.89 -3.45
N GLN A 221 27.45 8.79 -2.36
CA GLN A 221 27.77 7.90 -1.24
C GLN A 221 27.29 6.46 -1.47
N PHE A 222 26.15 6.29 -2.15
CA PHE A 222 25.49 4.99 -2.36
C PHE A 222 25.08 4.80 -3.83
N PRO A 223 26.07 4.72 -4.76
CA PRO A 223 25.77 4.60 -6.20
C PRO A 223 25.02 3.33 -6.56
N GLU A 224 25.04 2.32 -5.70
CA GLU A 224 24.28 1.09 -5.86
C GLU A 224 22.78 1.24 -5.63
N THR A 225 22.29 2.37 -5.16
CA THR A 225 20.88 2.58 -4.77
C THR A 225 20.00 3.10 -5.89
N PHE A 226 20.53 3.33 -7.07
CA PHE A 226 19.74 3.76 -8.23
C PHE A 226 20.23 3.09 -9.53
N GLU A 227 19.41 3.14 -10.57
CA GLU A 227 19.76 2.62 -11.89
C GLU A 227 20.81 3.50 -12.58
N PRO A 228 21.99 2.99 -12.94
CA PRO A 228 23.08 3.80 -13.51
C PRO A 228 22.75 4.46 -14.86
N SER A 229 21.77 3.95 -15.59
CA SER A 229 21.35 4.53 -16.87
C SER A 229 20.43 5.74 -16.74
N LEU A 230 19.99 6.08 -15.51
CA LEU A 230 19.18 7.28 -15.27
C LEU A 230 20.02 8.54 -15.50
N ASP A 231 19.41 9.56 -16.12
CA ASP A 231 20.02 10.89 -16.21
C ASP A 231 20.30 11.43 -14.79
N GLU A 232 21.51 11.88 -14.57
CA GLU A 232 21.91 12.47 -13.27
C GLU A 232 21.01 13.60 -12.79
N LYS A 233 20.33 14.30 -13.72
CA LYS A 233 19.40 15.40 -13.43
C LYS A 233 18.14 14.95 -12.70
N VAL A 234 17.80 13.64 -12.72
CA VAL A 234 16.61 13.10 -12.06
C VAL A 234 16.92 12.24 -10.85
N VAL A 235 18.22 12.03 -10.52
CA VAL A 235 18.68 11.19 -9.42
C VAL A 235 18.96 12.03 -8.17
N TYR A 236 18.24 11.78 -7.07
CA TYR A 236 18.39 12.44 -5.76
C TYR A 236 18.50 13.97 -5.89
N ILE A 237 17.44 14.59 -6.39
CA ILE A 237 17.37 16.03 -6.69
C ILE A 237 16.87 16.88 -5.52
N GLY A 238 16.47 16.23 -4.44
CA GLY A 238 15.92 16.86 -3.24
C GLY A 238 17.00 17.54 -2.40
N LYS A 239 16.57 18.07 -1.26
CA LYS A 239 17.44 18.84 -0.35
C LYS A 239 17.75 18.14 0.96
N TYR A 240 17.00 17.08 1.31
CA TYR A 240 17.09 16.48 2.64
C TYR A 240 18.09 15.33 2.73
N ARG A 241 18.70 15.23 3.92
CA ARG A 241 19.33 14.01 4.42
C ARG A 241 18.29 13.19 5.18
N ASN A 242 18.55 11.89 5.38
CA ASN A 242 17.67 11.03 6.19
C ASN A 242 17.52 11.54 7.63
N THR A 243 18.59 12.15 8.18
CA THR A 243 18.64 12.68 9.54
C THR A 243 18.12 14.12 9.68
N ASP A 244 17.83 14.80 8.57
CA ASP A 244 17.13 16.08 8.61
C ASP A 244 15.70 15.89 9.11
N THR A 245 15.08 16.95 9.64
CA THR A 245 13.76 16.85 10.24
C THR A 245 12.70 17.63 9.49
N LEU A 246 11.48 17.09 9.53
CA LEU A 246 10.22 17.79 9.20
C LEU A 246 9.34 17.84 10.43
N THR A 247 8.66 18.97 10.62
CA THR A 247 7.69 19.12 11.72
C THR A 247 6.33 18.59 11.31
N VAL A 248 5.79 17.68 12.11
CA VAL A 248 4.44 17.13 11.96
C VAL A 248 3.70 17.33 13.27
N ASN A 249 2.59 18.06 13.26
CA ASN A 249 1.79 18.34 14.45
C ASN A 249 2.61 18.90 15.63
N GLY A 250 3.58 19.76 15.33
CA GLY A 250 4.47 20.37 16.34
C GLY A 250 5.65 19.50 16.80
N THR A 251 5.75 18.25 16.34
CA THR A 251 6.86 17.33 16.65
C THR A 251 7.81 17.20 15.47
N ALA A 252 9.12 17.26 15.74
CA ALA A 252 10.14 17.05 14.73
C ALA A 252 10.35 15.53 14.51
N HIS A 253 10.29 15.10 13.23
CA HIS A 253 10.54 13.74 12.80
C HIS A 253 11.64 13.71 11.75
N GLU A 254 12.54 12.74 11.82
CA GLU A 254 13.53 12.53 10.77
C GLU A 254 12.88 12.18 9.43
N VAL A 255 13.36 12.82 8.37
CA VAL A 255 12.85 12.60 7.00
C VAL A 255 12.96 11.13 6.59
N GLY A 256 14.09 10.48 6.94
CA GLY A 256 14.29 9.05 6.70
C GLY A 256 13.24 8.18 7.38
N LYS A 257 12.90 8.49 8.65
CA LYS A 257 11.84 7.76 9.38
C LYS A 257 10.44 8.02 8.81
N LEU A 258 10.15 9.23 8.32
CA LEU A 258 8.90 9.51 7.62
C LEU A 258 8.79 8.73 6.30
N LEU A 259 9.86 8.67 5.51
CA LEU A 259 9.92 7.86 4.27
C LEU A 259 9.83 6.36 4.55
N LEU A 260 10.37 5.91 5.69
CA LEU A 260 10.43 4.52 6.12
C LEU A 260 9.26 4.11 7.03
N SER A 261 8.33 5.01 7.34
CA SER A 261 7.16 4.61 8.15
C SER A 261 6.58 3.30 7.61
N PRO A 262 6.53 2.21 8.41
CA PRO A 262 6.05 0.92 7.91
C PRO A 262 4.64 1.04 7.35
N THR A 263 4.35 0.32 6.29
CA THR A 263 2.99 0.32 5.73
C THR A 263 2.00 -0.13 6.80
N ARG A 264 1.06 0.77 7.18
CA ARG A 264 -0.04 0.42 8.09
C ARG A 264 -0.87 -0.68 7.47
N THR A 265 -1.19 -1.73 8.20
CA THR A 265 -2.24 -2.66 7.80
C THR A 265 -3.58 -2.27 8.44
N TYR A 266 -4.66 -2.55 7.73
CA TYR A 266 -6.01 -2.39 8.26
C TYR A 266 -6.61 -3.71 8.77
N ALA A 267 -5.80 -4.76 8.94
CA ALA A 267 -6.30 -6.08 9.31
C ALA A 267 -7.08 -6.11 10.64
N PRO A 268 -6.64 -5.44 11.74
CA PRO A 268 -7.45 -5.36 12.96
C PRO A 268 -8.82 -4.70 12.75
N LEU A 269 -8.88 -3.63 11.95
CA LEU A 269 -10.13 -2.97 11.59
C LEU A 269 -11.01 -3.86 10.73
N MET A 270 -10.47 -4.40 9.65
CA MET A 270 -11.24 -5.22 8.71
C MET A 270 -11.80 -6.47 9.37
N LYS A 271 -11.09 -7.07 10.34
CA LYS A 271 -11.65 -8.16 11.15
C LYS A 271 -12.94 -7.74 11.84
N VAL A 272 -12.94 -6.59 12.52
CA VAL A 272 -14.14 -6.07 13.21
C VAL A 272 -15.28 -5.83 12.20
N LEU A 273 -14.97 -5.16 11.09
CA LEU A 273 -15.96 -4.83 10.07
C LEU A 273 -16.55 -6.07 9.40
N LEU A 274 -15.72 -7.06 9.08
CA LEU A 274 -16.14 -8.31 8.44
C LEU A 274 -16.95 -9.23 9.38
N GLU A 275 -16.75 -9.13 10.69
CA GLU A 275 -17.50 -9.90 11.68
C GLU A 275 -18.83 -9.22 12.07
N GLN A 276 -18.91 -7.88 12.04
CA GLN A 276 -20.05 -7.14 12.59
C GLN A 276 -20.87 -6.38 11.54
N HIS A 277 -20.27 -6.06 10.37
CA HIS A 277 -20.85 -5.19 9.34
C HIS A 277 -20.71 -5.75 7.92
N PHE A 278 -20.57 -7.07 7.77
CA PHE A 278 -20.27 -7.69 6.47
C PHE A 278 -21.26 -7.28 5.36
N ASP A 279 -22.54 -7.25 5.68
CA ASP A 279 -23.61 -6.93 4.71
C ASP A 279 -23.63 -5.45 4.28
N ASP A 280 -22.92 -4.59 5.01
CA ASP A 280 -22.77 -3.17 4.70
C ASP A 280 -21.51 -2.87 3.85
N LEU A 281 -20.65 -3.87 3.60
CA LEU A 281 -19.41 -3.71 2.83
C LEU A 281 -19.67 -4.04 1.35
N TYR A 282 -20.12 -3.06 0.57
CA TYR A 282 -20.46 -3.28 -0.85
C TYR A 282 -19.25 -3.42 -1.74
N GLY A 283 -18.15 -2.81 -1.36
CA GLY A 283 -16.86 -2.94 -2.00
C GLY A 283 -15.75 -2.39 -1.11
N VAL A 284 -14.57 -2.99 -1.20
CA VAL A 284 -13.37 -2.61 -0.43
C VAL A 284 -12.20 -2.44 -1.38
N ILE A 285 -11.56 -1.27 -1.32
CA ILE A 285 -10.48 -0.90 -2.23
C ILE A 285 -9.25 -0.48 -1.40
N HIS A 286 -8.13 -1.13 -1.63
CA HIS A 286 -6.83 -0.74 -1.12
C HIS A 286 -6.18 0.25 -2.11
N CYS A 287 -6.09 1.53 -1.74
CA CYS A 287 -5.51 2.61 -2.55
C CYS A 287 -3.97 2.53 -2.54
N SER A 288 -3.45 1.38 -2.97
CA SER A 288 -2.03 1.09 -3.18
C SER A 288 -1.54 1.66 -4.53
N GLY A 289 -0.92 0.89 -5.41
CA GLY A 289 -0.53 1.36 -6.75
C GLY A 289 -1.72 1.87 -7.56
N GLY A 290 -1.67 3.15 -7.95
CA GLY A 290 -2.78 3.88 -8.58
C GLY A 290 -3.45 4.89 -7.65
N GLY A 291 -3.05 4.95 -6.37
CA GLY A 291 -3.52 5.95 -5.41
C GLY A 291 -5.05 6.04 -5.36
N GLN A 292 -5.55 7.28 -5.45
CA GLN A 292 -6.98 7.53 -5.38
C GLN A 292 -7.78 7.08 -6.62
N THR A 293 -7.09 6.78 -7.72
CA THR A 293 -7.74 6.28 -8.95
C THR A 293 -7.96 4.76 -8.94
N LYS A 294 -7.43 4.05 -7.93
CA LYS A 294 -7.48 2.60 -7.85
C LYS A 294 -8.89 2.02 -7.93
N CYS A 295 -9.87 2.67 -7.29
CA CYS A 295 -11.26 2.23 -7.26
C CYS A 295 -11.87 2.05 -8.67
N MET A 296 -11.43 2.86 -9.64
CA MET A 296 -11.98 2.84 -11.00
C MET A 296 -11.80 1.50 -11.73
N LYS A 297 -10.82 0.70 -11.30
CA LYS A 297 -10.54 -0.62 -11.91
C LYS A 297 -11.50 -1.72 -11.47
N TYR A 298 -12.28 -1.47 -10.42
CA TYR A 298 -13.11 -2.48 -9.75
C TYR A 298 -14.60 -2.14 -9.75
N LEU A 299 -14.98 -1.13 -10.54
CA LEU A 299 -16.39 -0.78 -10.71
C LEU A 299 -17.08 -1.81 -11.60
N PRO A 300 -18.20 -2.43 -11.16
CA PRO A 300 -18.89 -3.45 -11.95
C PRO A 300 -19.70 -2.87 -13.12
N GLN A 301 -19.96 -1.56 -13.09
CA GLN A 301 -20.71 -0.81 -14.09
C GLN A 301 -20.22 0.62 -14.19
N PRO A 302 -20.57 1.37 -15.25
CA PRO A 302 -20.21 2.77 -15.34
C PRO A 302 -20.80 3.60 -14.19
N LEU A 303 -19.94 4.30 -13.46
CA LEU A 303 -20.28 5.18 -12.34
C LEU A 303 -19.44 6.43 -12.37
N ARG A 304 -20.01 7.55 -11.90
CA ARG A 304 -19.26 8.71 -11.48
C ARG A 304 -18.91 8.58 -10.00
N VAL A 305 -17.63 8.46 -9.71
CA VAL A 305 -17.09 8.50 -8.35
C VAL A 305 -16.68 9.93 -8.03
N ILE A 306 -17.20 10.52 -6.96
CA ILE A 306 -16.89 11.87 -6.52
C ILE A 306 -16.25 11.79 -5.14
N LYS A 307 -15.01 12.32 -5.01
CA LYS A 307 -14.32 12.45 -3.73
C LYS A 307 -14.08 13.93 -3.47
N ASP A 308 -14.91 14.54 -2.63
CA ASP A 308 -14.94 15.98 -2.36
C ASP A 308 -14.71 16.35 -0.89
N ASN A 309 -14.46 15.35 -0.06
CA ASN A 309 -14.08 15.49 1.34
C ASN A 309 -12.85 14.64 1.65
N LEU A 310 -11.75 14.90 0.94
CA LEU A 310 -10.49 14.17 1.10
C LEU A 310 -9.79 14.54 2.41
N PHE A 311 -8.96 13.63 2.92
CA PHE A 311 -8.05 13.96 4.01
C PHE A 311 -7.03 15.03 3.59
N ASN A 312 -6.60 15.85 4.55
CA ASN A 312 -5.44 16.69 4.33
C ASN A 312 -4.20 15.79 4.18
N PRO A 313 -3.41 15.95 3.09
CA PRO A 313 -2.22 15.15 2.91
C PRO A 313 -1.23 15.34 4.06
N PRO A 314 -0.64 14.28 4.61
CA PRO A 314 0.46 14.40 5.56
C PRO A 314 1.66 15.18 4.98
N PRO A 315 2.46 15.89 5.80
CA PRO A 315 3.53 16.79 5.35
C PRO A 315 4.60 16.14 4.45
N ILE A 316 4.77 14.81 4.52
CA ILE A 316 5.71 14.11 3.63
C ILE A 316 5.26 14.18 2.16
N PHE A 317 3.96 14.19 1.88
CA PHE A 317 3.44 14.34 0.52
C PHE A 317 3.67 15.76 -0.02
N ASP A 318 3.55 16.78 0.84
CA ASP A 318 3.87 18.16 0.47
C ASP A 318 5.36 18.31 0.12
N ALA A 319 6.24 17.66 0.89
CA ALA A 319 7.68 17.63 0.60
C ALA A 319 7.99 16.96 -0.75
N ILE A 320 7.32 15.84 -1.05
CA ILE A 320 7.45 15.14 -2.34
C ILE A 320 6.94 16.03 -3.48
N GLN A 321 5.76 16.64 -3.32
CA GLN A 321 5.15 17.49 -4.34
C GLN A 321 5.99 18.74 -4.63
N ALA A 322 6.47 19.41 -3.58
CA ALA A 322 7.30 20.59 -3.72
C ALA A 322 8.64 20.30 -4.43
N ALA A 323 9.22 19.12 -4.20
CA ALA A 323 10.49 18.73 -4.80
C ALA A 323 10.32 18.20 -6.24
N SER A 324 9.27 17.44 -6.51
CA SER A 324 9.00 16.88 -7.84
C SER A 324 8.39 17.89 -8.81
N GLY A 325 7.69 18.91 -8.30
CA GLY A 325 6.87 19.81 -9.10
C GLY A 325 5.62 19.13 -9.72
N ALA A 326 5.27 17.93 -9.24
CA ALA A 326 4.10 17.20 -9.71
C ALA A 326 2.80 17.98 -9.40
N ASN A 327 1.87 17.97 -10.35
CA ASN A 327 0.55 18.55 -10.11
C ASN A 327 -0.33 17.61 -9.27
N ALA A 328 -1.48 18.11 -8.81
CA ALA A 328 -2.40 17.32 -7.99
C ALA A 328 -2.86 16.04 -8.72
N GLN A 329 -3.09 16.11 -10.03
CA GLN A 329 -3.50 14.95 -10.82
C GLN A 329 -2.49 13.80 -10.72
N GLU A 330 -1.20 14.07 -10.88
CA GLU A 330 -0.14 13.07 -10.75
C GLU A 330 0.00 12.57 -9.30
N MET A 331 -0.03 13.48 -8.31
CA MET A 331 0.10 13.13 -6.89
C MET A 331 -1.00 12.15 -6.44
N TYR A 332 -2.26 12.43 -6.74
CA TYR A 332 -3.38 11.57 -6.36
C TYR A 332 -3.48 10.28 -7.18
N GLN A 333 -2.85 10.22 -8.34
CA GLN A 333 -2.75 8.99 -9.14
C GLN A 333 -1.60 8.07 -8.68
N VAL A 334 -0.52 8.64 -8.13
CA VAL A 334 0.66 7.88 -7.69
C VAL A 334 0.55 7.49 -6.23
N PHE A 335 0.10 8.42 -5.36
CA PHE A 335 0.11 8.27 -3.91
C PHE A 335 -1.30 8.19 -3.32
N ASN A 336 -1.40 7.63 -2.12
CA ASN A 336 -2.65 7.55 -1.36
C ASN A 336 -3.13 8.91 -0.81
N MET A 337 -2.26 9.88 -0.68
CA MET A 337 -2.52 11.27 -0.26
C MET A 337 -3.28 11.40 1.06
N GLY A 338 -3.12 10.45 1.98
CA GLY A 338 -3.66 10.52 3.34
C GLY A 338 -4.65 9.43 3.73
N HIS A 339 -5.26 8.71 2.77
CA HIS A 339 -6.05 7.52 3.08
C HIS A 339 -5.76 6.39 2.08
N ARG A 340 -5.67 5.15 2.59
CA ARG A 340 -5.24 4.02 1.77
C ARG A 340 -6.24 2.88 1.69
N LEU A 341 -7.26 2.88 2.52
CA LEU A 341 -8.38 1.95 2.42
C LEU A 341 -9.67 2.74 2.20
N GLU A 342 -10.53 2.24 1.32
CA GLU A 342 -11.86 2.78 1.04
C GLU A 342 -12.90 1.67 1.11
N ILE A 343 -14.05 1.99 1.68
CA ILE A 343 -15.21 1.10 1.72
C ILE A 343 -16.41 1.82 1.11
N PHE A 344 -17.01 1.20 0.10
CA PHE A 344 -18.28 1.60 -0.48
C PHE A 344 -19.41 1.00 0.37
N THR A 345 -20.32 1.85 0.85
CA THR A 345 -21.37 1.48 1.80
C THR A 345 -22.61 2.38 1.63
N ASN A 346 -23.65 2.12 2.39
CA ASN A 346 -24.79 3.03 2.50
C ASN A 346 -24.54 4.12 3.55
N GLU A 347 -25.28 5.24 3.45
CA GLU A 347 -25.12 6.38 4.36
C GLU A 347 -25.44 6.03 5.82
N GLN A 348 -26.36 5.09 6.05
CA GLN A 348 -26.80 4.69 7.39
C GLN A 348 -25.73 3.87 8.13
N ALA A 349 -24.96 3.05 7.40
CA ALA A 349 -23.91 2.21 7.98
C ALA A 349 -22.59 2.97 8.19
N ALA A 350 -22.30 4.02 7.40
CA ALA A 350 -21.04 4.73 7.45
C ALA A 350 -20.61 5.18 8.86
N PRO A 351 -21.49 5.71 9.74
CA PRO A 351 -21.10 6.09 11.10
C PRO A 351 -20.55 4.93 11.93
N ALA A 352 -21.10 3.72 11.79
CA ALA A 352 -20.63 2.54 12.52
C ALA A 352 -19.23 2.10 12.05
N LEU A 353 -18.95 2.15 10.74
CA LEU A 353 -17.63 1.85 10.18
C LEU A 353 -16.59 2.87 10.67
N ILE A 354 -16.94 4.15 10.71
CA ILE A 354 -16.07 5.23 11.22
C ILE A 354 -15.78 5.02 12.70
N GLN A 355 -16.81 4.71 13.50
CA GLN A 355 -16.65 4.46 14.94
C GLN A 355 -15.72 3.26 15.22
N ALA A 356 -15.85 2.18 14.46
CA ALA A 356 -14.98 1.02 14.60
C ALA A 356 -13.51 1.38 14.33
N ALA A 357 -13.24 2.22 13.34
CA ALA A 357 -11.89 2.71 13.04
C ALA A 357 -11.33 3.58 14.16
N GLN A 358 -12.13 4.51 14.69
CA GLN A 358 -11.72 5.41 15.78
C GLN A 358 -11.36 4.65 17.06
N GLN A 359 -12.01 3.52 17.35
CA GLN A 359 -11.65 2.66 18.49
C GLN A 359 -10.25 2.07 18.39
N LEU A 360 -9.71 1.97 17.17
CA LEU A 360 -8.35 1.52 16.88
C LEU A 360 -7.35 2.67 16.67
N GLY A 361 -7.78 3.93 16.86
CA GLY A 361 -6.95 5.10 16.61
C GLY A 361 -6.74 5.39 15.14
N ILE A 362 -7.65 4.95 14.26
CA ILE A 362 -7.63 5.24 12.83
C ILE A 362 -8.64 6.35 12.55
N ASP A 363 -8.19 7.49 12.05
CA ASP A 363 -9.11 8.51 11.55
C ASP A 363 -9.86 7.99 10.33
N ALA A 364 -11.15 8.25 10.29
CA ALA A 364 -12.02 7.82 9.21
C ALA A 364 -13.12 8.87 8.96
N GLN A 365 -13.49 9.03 7.68
CA GLN A 365 -14.53 9.97 7.28
C GLN A 365 -15.17 9.51 5.97
N ILE A 366 -16.37 10.01 5.69
CA ILE A 366 -16.94 9.91 4.34
C ILE A 366 -16.11 10.85 3.45
N VAL A 367 -15.39 10.27 2.49
CA VAL A 367 -14.51 11.00 1.56
C VAL A 367 -15.20 11.35 0.26
N GLY A 368 -16.34 10.74 -0.02
CA GLY A 368 -17.08 10.94 -1.27
C GLY A 368 -18.28 10.02 -1.42
N TYR A 369 -18.76 9.96 -2.63
CA TYR A 369 -19.97 9.21 -2.99
C TYR A 369 -19.98 8.81 -4.47
N THR A 370 -20.99 8.04 -4.88
CA THR A 370 -21.17 7.54 -6.25
C THR A 370 -22.48 8.01 -6.84
N GLU A 371 -22.45 8.29 -8.15
CA GLU A 371 -23.61 8.63 -8.96
C GLU A 371 -23.71 7.70 -10.18
N ALA A 372 -24.93 7.51 -10.70
CA ALA A 372 -25.13 6.82 -11.97
C ALA A 372 -24.49 7.63 -13.12
N ALA A 373 -23.80 6.95 -14.03
CA ALA A 373 -23.17 7.58 -15.19
C ALA A 373 -23.23 6.66 -16.41
N THR A 374 -22.99 7.21 -17.59
CA THR A 374 -22.90 6.44 -18.84
C THR A 374 -21.46 5.98 -19.14
N THR A 375 -20.48 6.65 -18.53
CA THR A 375 -19.05 6.32 -18.62
C THR A 375 -18.46 6.42 -17.22
N SER A 376 -17.44 5.59 -16.93
CA SER A 376 -16.78 5.64 -15.63
C SER A 376 -15.85 6.84 -15.55
N GLU A 377 -16.02 7.66 -14.50
CA GLU A 377 -15.17 8.81 -14.22
C GLU A 377 -14.96 9.02 -12.73
N LEU A 378 -13.80 9.56 -12.38
CA LEU A 378 -13.47 9.95 -11.02
C LEU A 378 -13.23 11.46 -10.96
N LEU A 379 -13.97 12.13 -10.08
CA LEU A 379 -13.86 13.56 -9.82
C LEU A 379 -13.29 13.77 -8.42
N LEU A 380 -12.08 14.32 -8.33
CA LEU A 380 -11.49 14.74 -7.06
C LEU A 380 -11.66 16.24 -6.89
N LYS A 381 -12.14 16.67 -5.71
CA LYS A 381 -12.26 18.09 -5.34
C LYS A 381 -11.52 18.36 -4.03
N GLY A 382 -10.78 19.45 -3.99
CA GLY A 382 -10.01 19.86 -2.81
C GLY A 382 -9.48 21.29 -2.94
N SER A 383 -8.58 21.68 -2.06
CA SER A 383 -7.91 22.99 -2.11
C SER A 383 -7.11 23.22 -3.41
N PHE A 384 -6.74 22.12 -4.10
CA PHE A 384 -6.06 22.12 -5.39
C PHE A 384 -7.02 22.37 -6.59
N GLY A 385 -8.31 22.57 -6.34
CA GLY A 385 -9.37 22.69 -7.36
C GLY A 385 -10.03 21.35 -7.65
N THR A 386 -10.36 21.13 -8.93
CA THR A 386 -11.03 19.91 -9.42
C THR A 386 -10.14 19.17 -10.40
N VAL A 387 -10.00 17.86 -10.21
CA VAL A 387 -9.28 16.95 -11.12
C VAL A 387 -10.25 15.87 -11.60
N LEU A 388 -10.31 15.64 -12.91
CA LEU A 388 -11.11 14.61 -13.56
C LEU A 388 -10.22 13.53 -14.16
N TYR A 389 -10.53 12.27 -13.85
CA TYR A 389 -9.97 11.09 -14.53
C TYR A 389 -11.10 10.38 -15.27
N GLN A 390 -10.87 10.03 -16.52
CA GLN A 390 -11.80 9.28 -17.38
C GLN A 390 -11.28 7.86 -17.60
N TYR A 391 -12.18 6.87 -17.62
CA TYR A 391 -11.86 5.45 -17.74
C TYR A 391 -12.74 4.77 -18.80
#